data_af74d8047feb229e4717a30abda8f607
#
_entry.id   af74d8047feb229e4717a30abda8f607
#
_cell.length_a   1.000
_cell.length_b   1.000
_cell.length_c   1.000
_cell.angle_alpha   90.00
_cell.angle_beta   90.00
_cell.angle_gamma   90.00
#
_symmetry.space_group_name_H-M   'P 1'
#
loop_
_entity.id
_entity.type
_entity.pdbx_description
1 polymer ?
#
loop_
_entity_poly.entity_id
_entity_poly.type
_entity_poly.pdbx_seq_one_letter_code
_entity_poly.pdbx_strand_id
1 'polypeptide(L)'
;MKNNFLNKLSTLLIFPISFLLVNKVHANFQENNIRVVALTSLTADLINTISKDSLVGIPGSSILKKNKDFDSIPIVSSGRMPPDLEKILSLKPDLVIGAKGFHDRPLSKLNGLGISTLSTSISSLNDLDNLNKKLASKLNARTKSLEDMLGSCYPNNKNKNKNKNLIVLVSSKPMLSPNKDSWAGNLISSFNLNNLASEITNKTEFKGYVNLSPEWLIKSQPENILVIKTPGSDMSQYESINIWNKLEAVKNNKIYTFDYYGLINAGGIKAINKACQQLSSI
;
A
#
# COMPACT_ATOMS: atom_id res chain seq x y z
N MET A 1 79.86 56.93 45.47
CA MET A 1 80.46 55.77 44.84
C MET A 1 80.13 54.54 45.64
N LYS A 2 79.18 53.77 45.29
CA LYS A 2 78.96 52.34 45.54
C LYS A 2 77.53 51.94 45.13
N ASN A 3 77.50 51.20 44.07
CA ASN A 3 76.30 50.61 43.51
C ASN A 3 75.86 49.42 44.40
N ASN A 4 74.57 49.35 44.77
CA ASN A 4 73.96 48.16 45.27
C ASN A 4 72.93 47.69 44.32
N PHE A 5 73.18 46.56 43.72
CA PHE A 5 72.22 45.76 42.87
C PHE A 5 71.34 44.94 43.82
N LEU A 6 70.08 45.20 43.76
CA LEU A 6 69.03 44.35 44.40
C LEU A 6 68.52 43.33 43.44
N ASN A 7 68.83 42.07 43.73
CA ASN A 7 68.23 40.89 43.06
C ASN A 7 66.75 40.75 43.46
N LYS A 8 65.89 40.86 42.49
CA LYS A 8 64.50 40.41 42.63
C LYS A 8 64.41 38.96 42.18
N LEU A 9 64.18 38.05 43.13
CA LEU A 9 63.77 36.68 42.90
C LEU A 9 62.29 36.70 42.44
N SER A 10 62.09 36.29 41.21
CA SER A 10 60.71 36.07 40.67
C SER A 10 60.29 34.61 40.94
N THR A 11 59.42 34.44 41.85
CA THR A 11 58.80 33.13 42.18
C THR A 11 57.74 32.76 41.10
N LEU A 12 58.08 31.80 40.27
CA LEU A 12 57.20 31.29 39.23
C LEU A 12 56.21 30.30 39.92
N LEU A 13 54.94 30.70 40.07
CA LEU A 13 53.85 29.84 40.50
C LEU A 13 53.43 28.96 39.32
N ILE A 14 53.77 27.67 39.38
CA ILE A 14 53.28 26.65 38.48
C ILE A 14 51.95 26.19 38.98
N PHE A 15 50.83 26.58 38.30
CA PHE A 15 49.50 26.00 38.49
C PHE A 15 49.42 24.65 37.74
N PRO A 16 49.05 23.57 38.39
CA PRO A 16 48.78 22.34 37.69
C PRO A 16 47.45 22.48 36.89
N ILE A 17 47.56 22.44 35.59
CA ILE A 17 46.38 22.30 34.70
C ILE A 17 45.81 20.90 34.90
N SER A 18 44.77 20.80 35.71
CA SER A 18 43.95 19.58 35.85
C SER A 18 43.23 19.34 34.51
N PHE A 19 43.76 18.40 33.74
CA PHE A 19 43.13 17.92 32.51
C PHE A 19 41.86 17.15 32.91
N LEU A 20 40.72 17.83 32.96
CA LEU A 20 39.41 17.20 33.09
C LEU A 20 39.14 16.38 31.82
N LEU A 21 39.41 15.09 31.90
CA LEU A 21 38.95 14.10 30.94
C LEU A 21 37.41 14.11 30.96
N VAL A 22 36.82 14.91 30.10
CA VAL A 22 35.38 14.83 29.78
C VAL A 22 35.18 13.52 29.02
N ASN A 23 34.86 12.46 29.76
CA ASN A 23 34.33 11.25 29.19
C ASN A 23 33.02 11.64 28.48
N LYS A 24 33.05 11.79 27.15
CA LYS A 24 31.87 11.81 26.31
C LYS A 24 31.19 10.45 26.47
N VAL A 25 30.26 10.37 27.40
CA VAL A 25 29.26 9.30 27.44
C VAL A 25 28.48 9.46 26.14
N HIS A 26 28.85 8.70 25.13
CA HIS A 26 27.98 8.47 23.98
C HIS A 26 26.81 7.66 24.52
N ALA A 27 25.77 8.35 24.96
CA ALA A 27 24.47 7.73 25.13
C ALA A 27 24.09 7.21 23.73
N ASN A 28 24.27 5.91 23.51
CA ASN A 28 23.64 5.23 22.42
C ASN A 28 22.13 5.37 22.66
N PHE A 29 21.53 6.43 22.14
CA PHE A 29 20.11 6.47 21.89
C PHE A 29 19.85 5.39 20.87
N GLN A 30 19.61 4.17 21.31
CA GLN A 30 18.91 3.19 20.52
C GLN A 30 17.54 3.81 20.28
N GLU A 31 17.35 4.44 19.14
CA GLU A 31 16.01 4.75 18.64
C GLU A 31 15.25 3.42 18.68
N ASN A 32 14.40 3.24 19.69
CA ASN A 32 13.51 2.10 19.76
C ASN A 32 12.50 2.27 18.63
N ASN A 33 12.85 1.77 17.46
CA ASN A 33 11.96 1.75 16.31
C ASN A 33 10.69 1.03 16.70
N ILE A 34 9.54 1.68 16.48
CA ILE A 34 8.23 1.08 16.70
C ILE A 34 8.13 -0.21 15.90
N ARG A 35 7.85 -1.30 16.54
CA ARG A 35 7.76 -2.65 15.94
C ARG A 35 6.36 -2.86 15.36
N VAL A 36 6.28 -3.01 14.05
CA VAL A 36 4.99 -3.10 13.34
C VAL A 36 4.82 -4.45 12.67
N VAL A 37 3.68 -5.07 12.88
CA VAL A 37 3.21 -6.21 12.08
C VAL A 37 2.15 -5.71 11.10
N ALA A 38 2.38 -5.91 9.82
CA ALA A 38 1.44 -5.63 8.75
C ALA A 38 0.67 -6.89 8.35
N LEU A 39 -0.66 -6.83 8.33
CA LEU A 39 -1.53 -7.93 7.91
C LEU A 39 -1.98 -7.81 6.44
N THR A 40 -1.57 -6.73 5.73
CA THR A 40 -1.81 -6.56 4.29
C THR A 40 -0.52 -6.25 3.55
N SER A 41 -0.41 -6.68 2.30
CA SER A 41 0.77 -6.40 1.48
C SER A 41 0.96 -4.91 1.23
N LEU A 42 -0.11 -4.13 1.08
CA LEU A 42 -0.02 -2.69 0.92
C LEU A 42 0.61 -2.01 2.14
N THR A 43 0.15 -2.35 3.36
CA THR A 43 0.70 -1.76 4.59
C THR A 43 2.14 -2.22 4.83
N ALA A 44 2.48 -3.47 4.49
CA ALA A 44 3.87 -3.94 4.54
C ALA A 44 4.78 -3.13 3.60
N ASP A 45 4.34 -2.88 2.37
CA ASP A 45 5.10 -2.12 1.37
C ASP A 45 5.28 -0.65 1.77
N LEU A 46 4.22 -0.01 2.30
CA LEU A 46 4.31 1.35 2.83
C LEU A 46 5.28 1.45 4.00
N ILE A 47 5.18 0.55 4.99
CA ILE A 47 6.07 0.57 6.16
C ILE A 47 7.51 0.32 5.73
N ASN A 48 7.76 -0.62 4.82
CA ASN A 48 9.09 -0.86 4.26
C ASN A 48 9.67 0.40 3.59
N THR A 49 8.82 1.21 2.96
CA THR A 49 9.24 2.45 2.30
C THR A 49 9.49 3.58 3.32
N ILE A 50 8.72 3.66 4.40
CA ILE A 50 8.77 4.72 5.41
C ILE A 50 9.86 4.44 6.44
N SER A 51 9.89 3.22 6.99
CA SER A 51 10.80 2.79 8.05
C SER A 51 10.97 1.27 8.00
N LYS A 52 11.90 0.80 7.17
CA LYS A 52 12.13 -0.63 6.93
C LYS A 52 12.36 -1.43 8.22
N ASP A 53 13.13 -0.87 9.14
CA ASP A 53 13.51 -1.52 10.40
C ASP A 53 12.34 -1.65 11.39
N SER A 54 11.27 -0.88 11.17
CA SER A 54 10.04 -1.01 11.95
C SER A 54 9.22 -2.25 11.59
N LEU A 55 9.39 -2.83 10.42
CA LEU A 55 8.56 -3.94 9.93
C LEU A 55 9.06 -5.28 10.44
N VAL A 56 8.36 -5.86 11.41
CA VAL A 56 8.78 -7.13 12.09
C VAL A 56 7.93 -8.34 11.71
N GLY A 57 6.84 -8.17 10.97
CA GLY A 57 6.00 -9.27 10.49
C GLY A 57 5.13 -8.86 9.31
N ILE A 58 4.92 -9.78 8.37
CA ILE A 58 4.20 -9.55 7.11
C ILE A 58 3.21 -10.67 6.78
N PRO A 59 2.20 -10.42 5.92
CA PRO A 59 1.33 -11.48 5.44
C PRO A 59 2.06 -12.35 4.40
N GLY A 60 1.67 -13.61 4.30
CA GLY A 60 2.09 -14.51 3.21
C GLY A 60 1.41 -14.13 1.91
N SER A 61 2.01 -13.21 1.17
CA SER A 61 1.49 -12.67 -0.09
C SER A 61 2.42 -12.94 -1.26
N SER A 62 1.86 -13.39 -2.39
CA SER A 62 2.63 -13.63 -3.62
C SER A 62 3.29 -12.37 -4.19
N ILE A 63 2.74 -11.18 -3.90
CA ILE A 63 3.33 -9.93 -4.35
C ILE A 63 4.56 -9.55 -3.51
N LEU A 64 4.54 -9.81 -2.19
CA LEU A 64 5.69 -9.56 -1.32
C LEU A 64 6.84 -10.53 -1.59
N LYS A 65 6.54 -11.81 -1.86
CA LYS A 65 7.55 -12.83 -2.21
C LYS A 65 8.41 -12.51 -3.44
N LYS A 66 7.98 -11.56 -4.28
CA LYS A 66 8.72 -11.10 -5.45
C LYS A 66 9.73 -9.97 -5.13
N ASN A 67 9.74 -9.48 -3.90
CA ASN A 67 10.64 -8.42 -3.47
C ASN A 67 11.55 -8.92 -2.34
N LYS A 68 12.86 -8.97 -2.61
CA LYS A 68 13.90 -9.44 -1.69
C LYS A 68 13.94 -8.67 -0.36
N ASP A 69 13.42 -7.46 -0.31
CA ASP A 69 13.35 -6.67 0.93
C ASP A 69 12.54 -7.36 2.03
N PHE A 70 11.65 -8.30 1.66
CA PHE A 70 10.79 -9.03 2.59
C PHE A 70 11.26 -10.45 2.93
N ASP A 71 12.35 -10.93 2.31
CA ASP A 71 12.77 -12.34 2.45
C ASP A 71 13.12 -12.74 3.89
N SER A 72 13.66 -11.80 4.67
CA SER A 72 14.05 -12.02 6.07
C SER A 72 12.95 -11.75 7.09
N ILE A 73 11.79 -11.22 6.65
CA ILE A 73 10.73 -10.80 7.57
C ILE A 73 9.78 -11.97 7.83
N PRO A 74 9.49 -12.30 9.11
CA PRO A 74 8.57 -13.38 9.47
C PRO A 74 7.18 -13.24 8.86
N ILE A 75 6.69 -14.32 8.25
CA ILE A 75 5.33 -14.41 7.70
C ILE A 75 4.38 -14.80 8.81
N VAL A 76 3.39 -13.95 9.11
CA VAL A 76 2.41 -14.15 10.19
C VAL A 76 1.03 -14.63 9.74
N SER A 77 0.83 -14.77 8.43
CA SER A 77 -0.40 -15.36 7.88
C SER A 77 -0.09 -16.05 6.56
N SER A 78 -0.84 -17.10 6.22
CA SER A 78 -0.71 -17.82 4.95
C SER A 78 -1.92 -17.56 4.06
N GLY A 79 -1.77 -16.64 3.11
CA GLY A 79 -2.81 -16.34 2.11
C GLY A 79 -4.14 -15.87 2.73
N ARG A 80 -5.20 -16.68 2.53
CA ARG A 80 -6.56 -16.39 3.04
C ARG A 80 -6.82 -16.88 4.47
N MET A 81 -5.85 -17.56 5.08
CA MET A 81 -5.99 -18.03 6.46
C MET A 81 -5.92 -16.86 7.44
N PRO A 82 -6.63 -16.93 8.57
CA PRO A 82 -6.48 -15.96 9.65
C PRO A 82 -5.00 -15.82 10.06
N PRO A 83 -4.57 -14.62 10.50
CA PRO A 83 -3.22 -14.45 11.00
C PRO A 83 -2.97 -15.27 12.27
N ASP A 84 -1.75 -15.79 12.38
CA ASP A 84 -1.25 -16.54 13.52
C ASP A 84 -0.97 -15.57 14.68
N LEU A 85 -1.88 -15.53 15.66
CA LEU A 85 -1.78 -14.61 16.80
C LEU A 85 -0.60 -14.93 17.70
N GLU A 86 -0.25 -16.20 17.89
CA GLU A 86 0.88 -16.60 18.73
C GLU A 86 2.19 -16.13 18.12
N LYS A 87 2.33 -16.32 16.82
CA LYS A 87 3.48 -15.81 16.09
C LYS A 87 3.55 -14.28 16.12
N ILE A 88 2.43 -13.57 15.97
CA ILE A 88 2.40 -12.12 16.11
C ILE A 88 2.87 -11.70 17.51
N LEU A 89 2.36 -12.33 18.57
CA LEU A 89 2.75 -12.04 19.94
C LEU A 89 4.25 -12.29 20.19
N SER A 90 4.80 -13.36 19.65
CA SER A 90 6.22 -13.69 19.78
C SER A 90 7.14 -12.63 19.15
N LEU A 91 6.65 -11.90 18.16
CA LEU A 91 7.37 -10.78 17.53
C LEU A 91 7.37 -9.51 18.38
N LYS A 92 6.62 -9.47 19.50
CA LYS A 92 6.50 -8.33 20.42
C LYS A 92 6.24 -7.01 19.65
N PRO A 93 5.16 -6.92 18.87
CA PRO A 93 4.86 -5.70 18.13
C PRO A 93 4.27 -4.62 19.05
N ASP A 94 4.61 -3.37 18.76
CA ASP A 94 3.95 -2.20 19.36
C ASP A 94 2.66 -1.85 18.63
N LEU A 95 2.58 -2.20 17.33
CA LEU A 95 1.44 -1.88 16.46
C LEU A 95 1.16 -3.03 15.48
N VAL A 96 -0.10 -3.41 15.36
CA VAL A 96 -0.57 -4.35 14.32
C VAL A 96 -1.58 -3.66 13.41
N ILE A 97 -1.36 -3.74 12.10
CA ILE A 97 -2.17 -3.04 11.10
C ILE A 97 -2.89 -4.06 10.21
N GLY A 98 -4.21 -3.92 10.06
CA GLY A 98 -5.02 -4.80 9.23
C GLY A 98 -6.09 -4.09 8.42
N ALA A 99 -6.72 -4.78 7.49
CA ALA A 99 -7.82 -4.27 6.68
C ALA A 99 -9.15 -4.38 7.44
N LYS A 100 -9.92 -3.30 7.41
CA LYS A 100 -11.28 -3.23 7.98
C LYS A 100 -12.19 -4.28 7.31
N GLY A 101 -13.03 -4.90 8.10
CA GLY A 101 -13.92 -5.96 7.66
C GLY A 101 -13.24 -7.33 7.59
N PHE A 102 -11.97 -7.39 7.15
CA PHE A 102 -11.25 -8.64 6.98
C PHE A 102 -10.43 -9.05 8.23
N HIS A 103 -9.81 -8.08 8.90
CA HIS A 103 -8.97 -8.33 10.07
C HIS A 103 -9.57 -7.81 11.39
N ASP A 104 -10.84 -7.42 11.43
CA ASP A 104 -11.46 -6.82 12.62
C ASP A 104 -11.38 -7.76 13.84
N ARG A 105 -11.68 -9.06 13.64
CA ARG A 105 -11.64 -10.05 14.73
C ARG A 105 -10.24 -10.29 15.29
N PRO A 106 -9.18 -10.56 14.48
CA PRO A 106 -7.82 -10.68 15.02
C PRO A 106 -7.31 -9.37 15.62
N LEU A 107 -7.59 -8.20 15.05
CA LEU A 107 -7.20 -6.92 15.61
C LEU A 107 -7.86 -6.67 16.97
N SER A 108 -9.16 -6.98 17.13
CA SER A 108 -9.85 -6.87 18.41
C SER A 108 -9.23 -7.76 19.50
N LYS A 109 -8.87 -9.01 19.14
CA LYS A 109 -8.20 -9.92 20.07
C LYS A 109 -6.83 -9.38 20.52
N LEU A 110 -6.01 -8.90 19.59
CA LEU A 110 -4.70 -8.33 19.88
C LEU A 110 -4.81 -7.07 20.74
N ASN A 111 -5.81 -6.22 20.46
CA ASN A 111 -6.08 -5.03 21.27
C ASN A 111 -6.47 -5.40 22.70
N GLY A 112 -7.29 -6.45 22.89
CA GLY A 112 -7.63 -6.98 24.21
C GLY A 112 -6.43 -7.55 25.00
N LEU A 113 -5.32 -7.86 24.31
CA LEU A 113 -4.05 -8.27 24.90
C LEU A 113 -3.08 -7.09 25.10
N GLY A 114 -3.54 -5.85 24.95
CA GLY A 114 -2.75 -4.64 25.18
C GLY A 114 -1.87 -4.19 23.99
N ILE A 115 -1.98 -4.81 22.82
CA ILE A 115 -1.25 -4.40 21.62
C ILE A 115 -2.04 -3.32 20.88
N SER A 116 -1.38 -2.21 20.51
CA SER A 116 -2.02 -1.19 19.69
C SER A 116 -2.40 -1.75 18.31
N THR A 117 -3.59 -1.42 17.83
CA THR A 117 -4.07 -1.88 16.52
C THR A 117 -4.54 -0.73 15.66
N LEU A 118 -4.41 -0.89 14.34
CA LEU A 118 -4.91 0.05 13.35
C LEU A 118 -5.68 -0.70 12.25
N SER A 119 -6.98 -0.43 12.16
CA SER A 119 -7.81 -0.91 11.05
C SER A 119 -7.79 0.12 9.91
N THR A 120 -7.55 -0.34 8.67
CA THR A 120 -7.43 0.50 7.48
C THR A 120 -8.48 0.12 6.44
N SER A 121 -8.99 1.12 5.72
CA SER A 121 -9.88 0.92 4.57
C SER A 121 -9.41 1.84 3.47
N ILE A 122 -9.04 1.29 2.33
CA ILE A 122 -8.50 2.03 1.19
C ILE A 122 -9.42 1.83 0.00
N SER A 123 -10.11 2.89 -0.38
CA SER A 123 -11.02 2.93 -1.55
C SER A 123 -10.64 4.01 -2.56
N SER A 124 -9.64 4.86 -2.25
CA SER A 124 -9.21 5.97 -3.10
C SER A 124 -7.72 6.28 -2.94
N LEU A 125 -7.14 7.04 -3.88
CA LEU A 125 -5.79 7.61 -3.74
C LEU A 125 -5.70 8.54 -2.53
N ASN A 126 -6.77 9.26 -2.19
CA ASN A 126 -6.81 10.11 -1.00
C ASN A 126 -6.74 9.29 0.31
N ASP A 127 -7.45 8.13 0.39
CA ASP A 127 -7.33 7.24 1.55
C ASP A 127 -5.91 6.69 1.69
N LEU A 128 -5.27 6.38 0.55
CA LEU A 128 -3.90 5.89 0.53
C LEU A 128 -2.91 6.96 0.99
N ASP A 129 -3.07 8.21 0.55
CA ASP A 129 -2.25 9.35 0.99
C ASP A 129 -2.41 9.63 2.49
N ASN A 130 -3.64 9.60 2.98
CA ASN A 130 -3.94 9.74 4.40
C ASN A 130 -3.31 8.61 5.22
N LEU A 131 -3.34 7.37 4.72
CA LEU A 131 -2.68 6.24 5.37
C LEU A 131 -1.16 6.43 5.38
N ASN A 132 -0.55 6.83 4.27
CA ASN A 132 0.88 7.08 4.17
C ASN A 132 1.35 8.13 5.19
N LYS A 133 0.66 9.26 5.27
CA LYS A 133 0.93 10.33 6.25
C LYS A 133 0.74 9.85 7.70
N LYS A 134 -0.32 9.10 7.97
CA LYS A 134 -0.61 8.54 9.29
C LYS A 134 0.46 7.54 9.75
N LEU A 135 0.94 6.69 8.85
CA LEU A 135 2.03 5.75 9.15
C LEU A 135 3.33 6.49 9.42
N ALA A 136 3.70 7.46 8.59
CA ALA A 136 4.89 8.28 8.81
C ALA A 136 4.87 8.97 10.17
N SER A 137 3.75 9.60 10.54
CA SER A 137 3.57 10.20 11.86
C SER A 137 3.70 9.20 13.01
N LYS A 138 3.06 8.03 12.89
CA LYS A 138 3.12 6.99 13.93
C LYS A 138 4.52 6.39 14.09
N LEU A 139 5.29 6.31 13.02
CA LEU A 139 6.65 5.76 13.00
C LEU A 139 7.71 6.83 13.29
N ASN A 140 7.29 8.07 13.57
CA ASN A 140 8.17 9.23 13.72
C ASN A 140 9.21 9.35 12.59
N ALA A 141 8.77 9.07 11.35
CA ALA A 141 9.61 9.01 10.17
C ALA A 141 9.12 9.96 9.07
N ARG A 142 10.02 10.32 8.18
CA ARG A 142 9.65 11.06 6.96
C ARG A 142 9.17 10.08 5.89
N THR A 143 8.22 10.51 5.08
CA THR A 143 7.78 9.75 3.90
C THR A 143 7.80 10.64 2.66
N LYS A 144 7.91 10.00 1.50
CA LYS A 144 7.69 10.67 0.21
C LYS A 144 6.21 10.99 0.04
N SER A 145 5.90 12.01 -0.74
CA SER A 145 4.52 12.26 -1.14
C SER A 145 3.97 11.07 -1.94
N LEU A 146 2.66 10.89 -1.92
CA LEU A 146 2.05 9.83 -2.74
C LEU A 146 2.26 10.09 -4.24
N GLU A 147 2.30 11.34 -4.66
CA GLU A 147 2.60 11.74 -6.04
C GLU A 147 4.03 11.33 -6.46
N ASP A 148 5.03 11.52 -5.59
CA ASP A 148 6.40 11.06 -5.85
C ASP A 148 6.48 9.52 -5.97
N MET A 149 5.68 8.80 -5.19
CA MET A 149 5.67 7.34 -5.20
C MET A 149 4.84 6.75 -6.35
N LEU A 150 3.76 7.43 -6.72
CA LEU A 150 2.75 6.98 -7.68
C LEU A 150 2.58 7.93 -8.87
N GLY A 151 3.68 8.50 -9.39
CA GLY A 151 3.64 9.50 -10.46
C GLY A 151 2.80 9.09 -11.67
N SER A 152 2.75 7.80 -12.01
CA SER A 152 1.89 7.29 -13.09
C SER A 152 0.39 7.44 -12.82
N CYS A 153 -0.02 7.60 -11.55
CA CYS A 153 -1.41 7.80 -11.16
C CYS A 153 -1.86 9.27 -11.19
N TYR A 154 -0.91 10.18 -11.45
CA TYR A 154 -1.12 11.62 -11.55
C TYR A 154 -0.74 12.14 -12.94
N PRO A 155 -1.42 11.73 -14.01
CA PRO A 155 -1.04 12.11 -15.36
C PRO A 155 -1.17 13.62 -15.55
N ASN A 156 -0.09 14.26 -16.02
CA ASN A 156 -0.04 15.69 -16.31
C ASN A 156 -1.03 16.14 -17.41
N ASN A 157 -1.58 15.19 -18.17
CA ASN A 157 -2.53 15.41 -19.25
C ASN A 157 -3.83 14.63 -19.03
N LYS A 158 -4.66 15.09 -18.09
CA LYS A 158 -6.01 14.55 -17.83
C LYS A 158 -6.95 14.59 -19.06
N ASN A 159 -6.52 15.21 -20.16
CA ASN A 159 -7.37 15.47 -21.34
C ASN A 159 -7.32 14.38 -22.43
N LYS A 160 -6.40 13.43 -22.38
CA LYS A 160 -6.26 12.43 -23.45
C LYS A 160 -7.35 11.36 -23.47
N ASN A 161 -7.93 11.03 -22.31
CA ASN A 161 -8.87 9.91 -22.17
C ASN A 161 -10.29 10.36 -21.83
N LYS A 162 -10.74 11.51 -22.33
CA LYS A 162 -12.07 12.04 -22.02
C LYS A 162 -13.17 11.04 -22.37
N ASN A 163 -13.88 10.59 -21.34
CA ASN A 163 -15.15 9.87 -21.42
C ASN A 163 -15.16 8.56 -22.21
N LYS A 164 -14.04 7.85 -22.32
CA LYS A 164 -14.08 6.50 -22.90
C LYS A 164 -14.87 5.56 -21.97
N ASN A 165 -15.89 4.94 -22.54
CA ASN A 165 -16.71 3.98 -21.84
C ASN A 165 -15.96 2.66 -21.68
N LEU A 166 -15.94 2.12 -20.46
CA LEU A 166 -15.35 0.83 -20.18
C LEU A 166 -16.16 0.02 -19.17
N ILE A 167 -15.88 -1.27 -19.16
CA ILE A 167 -16.31 -2.18 -18.10
C ILE A 167 -15.12 -2.98 -17.58
N VAL A 168 -15.12 -3.26 -16.27
CA VAL A 168 -14.11 -4.13 -15.66
C VAL A 168 -14.77 -5.46 -15.31
N LEU A 169 -14.20 -6.55 -15.76
CA LEU A 169 -14.67 -7.90 -15.48
C LEU A 169 -13.67 -8.63 -14.59
N VAL A 170 -14.06 -8.86 -13.32
CA VAL A 170 -13.22 -9.50 -12.29
C VAL A 170 -13.41 -11.02 -12.29
N SER A 171 -14.59 -11.48 -12.59
CA SER A 171 -14.94 -12.90 -12.74
C SER A 171 -16.07 -13.06 -13.76
N SER A 172 -16.21 -14.26 -14.32
CA SER A 172 -17.23 -14.61 -15.30
C SER A 172 -18.45 -15.28 -14.66
N LYS A 173 -18.29 -15.93 -13.50
CA LYS A 173 -19.34 -16.70 -12.79
C LYS A 173 -19.22 -16.50 -11.28
N PRO A 174 -20.05 -15.60 -10.68
CA PRO A 174 -20.90 -14.62 -11.35
C PRO A 174 -20.07 -13.56 -12.06
N MET A 175 -20.64 -12.89 -13.07
CA MET A 175 -19.98 -11.78 -13.75
C MET A 175 -19.90 -10.58 -12.81
N LEU A 176 -18.74 -10.31 -12.26
CA LEU A 176 -18.51 -9.33 -11.20
C LEU A 176 -17.73 -8.12 -11.74
N SER A 177 -18.20 -6.92 -11.41
CA SER A 177 -17.57 -5.65 -11.79
C SER A 177 -17.45 -4.70 -10.61
N PRO A 178 -16.37 -3.91 -10.47
CA PRO A 178 -16.27 -2.87 -9.46
C PRO A 178 -17.15 -1.67 -9.83
N ASN A 179 -17.80 -1.07 -8.82
CA ASN A 179 -18.49 0.21 -8.97
C ASN A 179 -17.68 1.36 -8.35
N LYS A 180 -18.26 2.57 -8.27
CA LYS A 180 -17.58 3.78 -7.73
C LYS A 180 -17.13 3.67 -6.27
N ASP A 181 -17.73 2.79 -5.46
CA ASP A 181 -17.42 2.63 -4.05
C ASP A 181 -16.20 1.71 -3.82
N SER A 182 -15.62 1.17 -4.89
CA SER A 182 -14.42 0.34 -4.84
C SER A 182 -13.14 1.14 -5.12
N TRP A 183 -12.00 0.59 -4.70
CA TRP A 183 -10.68 1.09 -5.08
C TRP A 183 -10.53 1.20 -6.61
N ALA A 184 -10.90 0.15 -7.34
CA ALA A 184 -10.81 0.12 -8.80
C ALA A 184 -11.67 1.20 -9.46
N GLY A 185 -12.93 1.35 -9.02
CA GLY A 185 -13.82 2.37 -9.56
C GLY A 185 -13.29 3.78 -9.34
N ASN A 186 -12.76 4.06 -8.15
CA ASN A 186 -12.15 5.35 -7.83
C ASN A 186 -10.89 5.60 -8.66
N LEU A 187 -10.00 4.60 -8.77
CA LEU A 187 -8.79 4.72 -9.57
C LEU A 187 -9.10 4.98 -11.05
N ILE A 188 -10.05 4.26 -11.64
CA ILE A 188 -10.49 4.46 -13.02
C ILE A 188 -11.03 5.88 -13.24
N SER A 189 -11.86 6.36 -12.31
CA SER A 189 -12.41 7.72 -12.35
C SER A 189 -11.32 8.79 -12.32
N SER A 190 -10.20 8.56 -11.63
CA SER A 190 -9.08 9.51 -11.58
C SER A 190 -8.38 9.71 -12.94
N PHE A 191 -8.60 8.79 -13.91
CA PHE A 191 -8.14 8.89 -15.30
C PHE A 191 -9.18 9.47 -16.25
N ASN A 192 -10.31 9.99 -15.75
CA ASN A 192 -11.46 10.45 -16.56
C ASN A 192 -12.05 9.37 -17.49
N LEU A 193 -11.92 8.10 -17.10
CA LEU A 193 -12.53 6.97 -17.77
C LEU A 193 -13.91 6.71 -17.17
N ASN A 194 -14.90 6.43 -18.01
CA ASN A 194 -16.27 6.18 -17.60
C ASN A 194 -16.51 4.69 -17.37
N ASN A 195 -16.50 4.25 -16.11
CA ASN A 195 -16.87 2.89 -15.76
C ASN A 195 -18.39 2.74 -15.80
N LEU A 196 -18.93 1.99 -16.77
CA LEU A 196 -20.36 1.80 -16.96
C LEU A 196 -21.05 1.12 -15.76
N ALA A 197 -20.32 0.41 -14.92
CA ALA A 197 -20.83 -0.17 -13.68
C ALA A 197 -20.82 0.80 -12.49
N SER A 198 -20.32 2.03 -12.65
CA SER A 198 -20.09 2.98 -11.56
C SER A 198 -21.31 3.22 -10.68
N GLU A 199 -22.46 3.44 -11.27
CA GLU A 199 -23.71 3.79 -10.55
C GLU A 199 -24.61 2.58 -10.24
N ILE A 200 -24.18 1.36 -10.57
CA ILE A 200 -24.94 0.16 -10.25
C ILE A 200 -24.79 -0.14 -8.75
N THR A 201 -25.91 -0.34 -8.06
CA THR A 201 -25.97 -0.52 -6.61
C THR A 201 -26.63 -1.85 -6.18
N ASN A 202 -26.64 -2.87 -7.06
CA ASN A 202 -27.21 -4.16 -6.68
C ASN A 202 -26.41 -4.78 -5.51
N LYS A 203 -27.12 -5.50 -4.64
CA LYS A 203 -26.51 -6.13 -3.47
C LYS A 203 -25.62 -7.29 -3.89
N THR A 204 -24.36 -7.25 -3.49
CA THR A 204 -23.40 -8.37 -3.57
C THR A 204 -22.79 -8.61 -2.18
N GLU A 205 -22.13 -9.75 -2.00
CA GLU A 205 -21.36 -10.04 -0.78
C GLU A 205 -20.15 -9.10 -0.63
N PHE A 206 -19.69 -8.50 -1.72
CA PHE A 206 -18.50 -7.66 -1.76
C PHE A 206 -18.89 -6.20 -1.94
N LYS A 207 -18.67 -5.40 -0.90
CA LYS A 207 -18.90 -3.95 -0.96
C LYS A 207 -18.06 -3.33 -2.09
N GLY A 208 -18.70 -2.48 -2.90
CA GLY A 208 -18.06 -1.82 -4.03
C GLY A 208 -17.99 -2.68 -5.29
N TYR A 209 -18.71 -3.82 -5.31
CA TYR A 209 -18.82 -4.69 -6.49
C TYR A 209 -20.27 -4.97 -6.82
N VAL A 210 -20.53 -5.25 -8.07
CA VAL A 210 -21.87 -5.50 -8.59
C VAL A 210 -21.87 -6.72 -9.51
N ASN A 211 -22.99 -7.45 -9.51
CA ASN A 211 -23.23 -8.54 -10.45
C ASN A 211 -23.82 -7.96 -11.73
N LEU A 212 -23.25 -8.33 -12.86
CA LEU A 212 -23.75 -8.00 -14.19
C LEU A 212 -24.42 -9.22 -14.82
N SER A 213 -25.43 -8.98 -15.66
CA SER A 213 -25.96 -10.02 -16.53
C SER A 213 -25.40 -9.90 -17.95
N PRO A 214 -25.36 -11.00 -18.72
CA PRO A 214 -25.00 -10.96 -20.14
C PRO A 214 -25.87 -9.98 -20.94
N GLU A 215 -27.18 -9.89 -20.63
CA GLU A 215 -28.12 -8.98 -21.29
C GLU A 215 -27.77 -7.53 -21.02
N TRP A 216 -27.36 -7.21 -19.78
CA TRP A 216 -26.90 -5.87 -19.43
C TRP A 216 -25.63 -5.52 -20.21
N LEU A 217 -24.67 -6.45 -20.30
CA LEU A 217 -23.41 -6.22 -20.97
C LEU A 217 -23.63 -5.97 -22.48
N ILE A 218 -24.51 -6.74 -23.13
CA ILE A 218 -24.84 -6.54 -24.55
C ILE A 218 -25.59 -5.21 -24.78
N LYS A 219 -26.43 -4.80 -23.85
CA LYS A 219 -27.15 -3.53 -23.94
C LYS A 219 -26.23 -2.32 -23.72
N SER A 220 -25.25 -2.44 -22.83
CA SER A 220 -24.35 -1.34 -22.50
C SER A 220 -23.26 -1.08 -23.54
N GLN A 221 -22.92 -2.07 -24.39
CA GLN A 221 -21.92 -2.00 -25.46
C GLN A 221 -20.68 -1.18 -25.06
N PRO A 222 -19.86 -1.65 -24.08
CA PRO A 222 -18.67 -0.95 -23.67
C PRO A 222 -17.67 -0.79 -24.84
N GLU A 223 -17.06 0.37 -24.95
CA GLU A 223 -15.99 0.63 -25.93
C GLU A 223 -14.71 -0.13 -25.60
N ASN A 224 -14.47 -0.34 -24.29
CA ASN A 224 -13.27 -1.02 -23.79
C ASN A 224 -13.67 -2.03 -22.70
N ILE A 225 -13.02 -3.18 -22.69
CA ILE A 225 -13.20 -4.20 -21.64
C ILE A 225 -11.87 -4.43 -20.92
N LEU A 226 -11.85 -4.27 -19.61
CA LEU A 226 -10.72 -4.59 -18.77
C LEU A 226 -10.99 -5.94 -18.11
N VAL A 227 -10.20 -6.95 -18.43
CA VAL A 227 -10.29 -8.29 -17.84
C VAL A 227 -9.21 -8.48 -16.80
N ILE A 228 -9.59 -8.93 -15.61
CA ILE A 228 -8.67 -9.13 -14.51
C ILE A 228 -8.13 -10.56 -14.52
N LYS A 229 -6.80 -10.69 -14.52
CA LYS A 229 -6.11 -11.97 -14.32
C LYS A 229 -6.17 -12.35 -12.85
N THR A 230 -6.88 -13.41 -12.54
CA THR A 230 -6.87 -14.05 -11.22
C THR A 230 -6.37 -15.50 -11.35
N PRO A 231 -5.78 -16.09 -10.28
CA PRO A 231 -5.44 -17.51 -10.33
C PRO A 231 -6.67 -18.36 -10.67
N GLY A 232 -6.58 -19.16 -11.72
CA GLY A 232 -7.67 -20.02 -12.19
C GLY A 232 -8.70 -19.34 -13.11
N SER A 233 -8.53 -18.06 -13.47
CA SER A 233 -9.31 -17.41 -14.51
C SER A 233 -8.43 -17.05 -15.72
N ASP A 234 -8.90 -17.41 -16.89
CA ASP A 234 -8.30 -17.02 -18.17
C ASP A 234 -9.35 -16.38 -19.09
N MET A 235 -8.93 -15.93 -20.26
CA MET A 235 -9.82 -15.31 -21.25
C MET A 235 -10.89 -16.27 -21.76
N SER A 236 -10.63 -17.58 -21.80
CA SER A 236 -11.56 -18.58 -22.33
C SER A 236 -12.90 -18.61 -21.59
N GLN A 237 -12.90 -18.25 -20.31
CA GLN A 237 -14.13 -18.14 -19.51
C GLN A 237 -15.08 -17.04 -20.01
N TYR A 238 -14.53 -15.96 -20.54
CA TYR A 238 -15.31 -14.85 -21.14
C TYR A 238 -15.69 -15.17 -22.58
N GLU A 239 -14.77 -15.75 -23.35
CA GLU A 239 -14.97 -16.16 -24.75
C GLU A 239 -16.08 -17.22 -24.88
N SER A 240 -16.29 -18.05 -23.85
CA SER A 240 -17.38 -19.04 -23.80
C SER A 240 -18.77 -18.43 -23.58
N ILE A 241 -18.87 -17.14 -23.28
CA ILE A 241 -20.16 -16.45 -23.10
C ILE A 241 -20.77 -16.17 -24.49
N ASN A 242 -21.97 -16.66 -24.76
CA ASN A 242 -22.63 -16.58 -26.08
C ASN A 242 -22.71 -15.16 -26.70
N ILE A 243 -22.66 -14.13 -25.85
CA ILE A 243 -22.74 -12.73 -26.31
C ILE A 243 -21.36 -12.10 -26.57
N TRP A 244 -20.27 -12.78 -26.19
CA TRP A 244 -18.93 -12.18 -26.19
C TRP A 244 -18.53 -11.57 -27.53
N ASN A 245 -18.67 -12.35 -28.60
CA ASN A 245 -18.33 -11.91 -29.95
C ASN A 245 -19.29 -10.84 -30.53
N LYS A 246 -20.39 -10.52 -29.83
CA LYS A 246 -21.33 -9.47 -30.22
C LYS A 246 -20.95 -8.10 -29.64
N LEU A 247 -20.03 -8.05 -28.68
CA LEU A 247 -19.59 -6.82 -28.03
C LEU A 247 -18.69 -6.00 -28.94
N GLU A 248 -18.91 -4.68 -29.00
CA GLU A 248 -18.11 -3.78 -29.83
C GLU A 248 -16.62 -3.77 -29.42
N ALA A 249 -16.33 -3.78 -28.12
CA ALA A 249 -14.96 -3.85 -27.63
C ALA A 249 -14.24 -5.12 -28.13
N VAL A 250 -14.93 -6.26 -28.24
CA VAL A 250 -14.36 -7.51 -28.74
C VAL A 250 -14.11 -7.41 -30.25
N LYS A 251 -15.06 -6.92 -31.03
CA LYS A 251 -14.94 -6.73 -32.47
C LYS A 251 -13.80 -5.76 -32.84
N ASN A 252 -13.58 -4.76 -32.00
CA ASN A 252 -12.57 -3.72 -32.21
C ASN A 252 -11.22 -4.03 -31.52
N ASN A 253 -11.02 -5.24 -30.96
CA ASN A 253 -9.81 -5.66 -30.24
C ASN A 253 -9.44 -4.73 -29.07
N LYS A 254 -10.43 -4.13 -28.39
CA LYS A 254 -10.25 -3.24 -27.24
C LYS A 254 -10.47 -3.96 -25.92
N ILE A 255 -9.77 -5.08 -25.76
CA ILE A 255 -9.75 -5.88 -24.54
C ILE A 255 -8.37 -5.74 -23.91
N TYR A 256 -8.33 -5.29 -22.68
CA TYR A 256 -7.11 -5.05 -21.91
C TYR A 256 -7.06 -6.00 -20.72
N THR A 257 -5.91 -6.62 -20.51
CA THR A 257 -5.72 -7.51 -19.37
C THR A 257 -4.94 -6.82 -18.27
N PHE A 258 -5.49 -6.83 -17.06
CA PHE A 258 -4.88 -6.26 -15.87
C PHE A 258 -4.56 -7.34 -14.86
N ASP A 259 -3.49 -7.12 -14.09
CA ASP A 259 -3.23 -7.93 -12.91
C ASP A 259 -4.24 -7.59 -11.80
N TYR A 260 -4.55 -8.58 -10.96
CA TYR A 260 -5.44 -8.38 -9.81
C TYR A 260 -4.88 -7.32 -8.83
N TYR A 261 -3.58 -7.40 -8.55
CA TYR A 261 -2.90 -6.39 -7.74
C TYR A 261 -2.63 -5.13 -8.56
N GLY A 262 -2.93 -4.00 -7.95
CA GLY A 262 -2.87 -2.66 -8.53
C GLY A 262 -4.25 -2.12 -8.87
N LEU A 263 -5.03 -2.85 -9.68
CA LEU A 263 -6.36 -2.36 -10.09
C LEU A 263 -7.48 -2.83 -9.17
N ILE A 264 -7.54 -4.10 -8.75
CA ILE A 264 -8.62 -4.62 -7.89
C ILE A 264 -8.24 -4.57 -6.41
N ASN A 265 -7.06 -5.02 -6.09
CA ASN A 265 -6.45 -4.89 -4.78
C ASN A 265 -5.19 -4.03 -4.94
N ALA A 266 -5.09 -2.95 -4.19
CA ALA A 266 -3.95 -2.03 -4.26
C ALA A 266 -2.60 -2.77 -4.17
N GLY A 267 -2.49 -3.74 -3.26
CA GLY A 267 -1.35 -4.68 -3.18
C GLY A 267 -0.03 -4.07 -2.75
N GLY A 268 0.40 -2.98 -3.37
CA GLY A 268 1.62 -2.24 -3.09
C GLY A 268 1.89 -1.17 -4.15
N ILE A 269 2.82 -0.28 -3.86
CA ILE A 269 3.13 0.91 -4.68
C ILE A 269 3.48 0.54 -6.14
N LYS A 270 4.34 -0.47 -6.33
CA LYS A 270 4.74 -0.92 -7.67
C LYS A 270 3.56 -1.47 -8.48
N ALA A 271 2.65 -2.20 -7.83
CA ALA A 271 1.48 -2.76 -8.50
C ALA A 271 0.49 -1.67 -8.91
N ILE A 272 0.27 -0.68 -8.03
CA ILE A 272 -0.58 0.48 -8.31
C ILE A 272 -0.01 1.28 -9.48
N ASN A 273 1.30 1.61 -9.48
CA ASN A 273 1.94 2.32 -10.58
C ASN A 273 1.76 1.59 -11.92
N LYS A 274 1.93 0.27 -11.94
CA LYS A 274 1.71 -0.54 -13.15
C LYS A 274 0.27 -0.42 -13.66
N ALA A 275 -0.72 -0.53 -12.76
CA ALA A 275 -2.13 -0.37 -13.13
C ALA A 275 -2.41 1.04 -13.68
N CYS A 276 -1.86 2.08 -13.06
CA CYS A 276 -1.99 3.46 -13.53
C CYS A 276 -1.35 3.69 -14.91
N GLN A 277 -0.17 3.11 -15.18
CA GLN A 277 0.45 3.14 -16.51
C GLN A 277 -0.45 2.49 -17.57
N GLN A 278 -1.05 1.35 -17.25
CA GLN A 278 -1.97 0.68 -18.17
C GLN A 278 -3.26 1.51 -18.38
N LEU A 279 -3.85 2.09 -17.33
CA LEU A 279 -5.03 2.97 -17.46
C LEU A 279 -4.74 4.21 -18.30
N SER A 280 -3.54 4.78 -18.19
CA SER A 280 -3.15 5.95 -19.01
C SER A 280 -3.00 5.66 -20.50
N SER A 281 -2.90 4.39 -20.89
CA SER A 281 -2.77 3.97 -22.30
C SER A 281 -4.11 3.62 -22.96
N ILE A 282 -5.22 3.55 -22.20
CA ILE A 282 -6.57 3.33 -22.72
C ILE A 282 -7.10 4.62 -23.33
#